data_a56610ab59106c46ab661ff854a49fa7
#
_entry.id   a56610ab59106c46ab661ff854a49fa7
#
_cell.length_a   1.000
_cell.length_b   1.000
_cell.length_c   1.000
_cell.angle_alpha   90.00
_cell.angle_beta   90.00
_cell.angle_gamma   90.00
#
_symmetry.space_group_name_H-M   'P 1'
#
loop_
_entity.id
_entity.type
_entity.pdbx_description
1 polymer ?
#
loop_
_entity_poly.entity_id
_entity_poly.type
_entity_poly.pdbx_seq_one_letter_code
_entity_poly.pdbx_strand_id
1 'polypeptide(L)'
;MVLADYVGGGSITNFVKMMNKKAKELGCENTHFMNPHGLHDPDHYTTASDLAKITEYAMTLPKFTEITSTTVSDCLGEDRPLITTNSLIDEVRGGDYFYKYATGTKTGCTGDDSGYCLVSTAVYEGYSYLCVTLGADYSKNGEQLENGAMKDAKNLFRWAFTSLQLTTVIDEKTIVDEVNINFAWGKDRLKLSPATSYSTILPSDIKASSIDKVYHLPESVNAPVKAGDKIGTVTLKYANNELATVDLVAAETIDQSDLLVAMDGISKVVSNPWFIVCASLLVLLVIIYIIILTIYSKRCRNRRKVKTYRRM
;
A
#
# COMPACT_ATOMS: atom_id res chain seq x y z
N MET A 1 -10.03 -40.26 2.61
CA MET A 1 -9.07 -40.99 3.47
C MET A 1 -7.93 -41.57 2.64
N VAL A 2 -8.17 -42.31 1.55
CA VAL A 2 -7.11 -42.96 0.73
C VAL A 2 -6.05 -41.99 0.23
N LEU A 3 -6.43 -40.83 -0.33
CA LEU A 3 -5.47 -39.80 -0.77
C LEU A 3 -4.65 -39.24 0.39
N ALA A 4 -5.28 -39.00 1.54
CA ALA A 4 -4.60 -38.49 2.73
C ALA A 4 -3.59 -39.51 3.29
N ASP A 5 -3.93 -40.79 3.29
CA ASP A 5 -3.06 -41.87 3.70
C ASP A 5 -1.85 -41.97 2.76
N TYR A 6 -2.09 -41.98 1.44
CA TYR A 6 -1.05 -42.04 0.44
C TYR A 6 -0.07 -40.87 0.53
N VAL A 7 -0.58 -39.64 0.55
CA VAL A 7 0.26 -38.41 0.62
C VAL A 7 0.98 -38.30 1.97
N GLY A 8 0.35 -38.80 3.04
CA GLY A 8 0.93 -38.86 4.39
C GLY A 8 1.97 -39.96 4.59
N GLY A 9 2.31 -40.74 3.52
CA GLY A 9 3.26 -41.83 3.59
C GLY A 9 2.77 -43.06 4.36
N GLY A 10 1.47 -43.39 4.23
CA GLY A 10 0.79 -44.47 4.97
C GLY A 10 0.30 -44.03 6.36
N SER A 11 0.12 -42.73 6.57
CA SER A 11 -0.32 -42.18 7.86
C SER A 11 -1.20 -40.95 7.71
N ILE A 12 -2.47 -41.06 8.04
CA ILE A 12 -3.41 -39.94 8.10
C ILE A 12 -2.96 -38.88 9.09
N THR A 13 -2.38 -39.28 10.22
CA THR A 13 -1.85 -38.33 11.22
C THR A 13 -0.72 -37.47 10.64
N ASN A 14 0.13 -38.04 9.80
CA ASN A 14 1.18 -37.25 9.11
C ASN A 14 0.55 -36.28 8.11
N PHE A 15 -0.48 -36.68 7.39
CA PHE A 15 -1.19 -35.78 6.48
C PHE A 15 -1.84 -34.62 7.22
N VAL A 16 -2.47 -34.85 8.36
CA VAL A 16 -3.02 -33.78 9.21
C VAL A 16 -1.93 -32.81 9.70
N LYS A 17 -0.76 -33.33 10.09
CA LYS A 17 0.40 -32.46 10.40
C LYS A 17 0.82 -31.62 9.20
N MET A 18 0.79 -32.17 7.99
CA MET A 18 1.09 -31.42 6.75
C MET A 18 0.03 -30.34 6.50
N MET A 19 -1.27 -30.63 6.72
CA MET A 19 -2.35 -29.63 6.61
C MET A 19 -2.11 -28.46 7.56
N ASN A 20 -1.87 -28.73 8.84
CA ASN A 20 -1.61 -27.70 9.85
C ASN A 20 -0.32 -26.91 9.56
N LYS A 21 0.73 -27.57 9.09
CA LYS A 21 1.97 -26.91 8.65
C LYS A 21 1.69 -25.97 7.48
N LYS A 22 0.95 -26.41 6.47
CA LYS A 22 0.57 -25.57 5.33
C LYS A 22 -0.27 -24.38 5.73
N ALA A 23 -1.27 -24.55 6.58
CA ALA A 23 -2.08 -23.46 7.10
C ALA A 23 -1.20 -22.40 7.79
N LYS A 24 -0.23 -22.81 8.61
CA LYS A 24 0.72 -21.93 9.26
C LYS A 24 1.64 -21.19 8.25
N GLU A 25 2.14 -21.90 7.23
CA GLU A 25 2.94 -21.31 6.15
C GLU A 25 2.17 -20.22 5.37
N LEU A 26 0.85 -20.35 5.26
CA LEU A 26 -0.05 -19.38 4.62
C LEU A 26 -0.44 -18.22 5.55
N GLY A 27 0.07 -18.18 6.78
CA GLY A 27 -0.23 -17.14 7.75
C GLY A 27 -1.62 -17.30 8.39
N CYS A 28 -2.17 -18.53 8.47
CA CYS A 28 -3.38 -18.82 9.22
C CYS A 28 -3.05 -18.90 10.70
N GLU A 29 -3.62 -18.01 11.50
CA GLU A 29 -3.35 -17.91 12.93
C GLU A 29 -4.40 -18.61 13.79
N ASN A 30 -5.61 -18.78 13.24
CA ASN A 30 -6.78 -19.32 13.95
C ASN A 30 -7.37 -20.53 13.21
N THR A 31 -6.49 -21.43 12.75
CA THR A 31 -6.89 -22.66 12.05
C THR A 31 -6.17 -23.87 12.62
N HIS A 32 -6.93 -24.91 12.95
CA HIS A 32 -6.41 -26.19 13.37
C HIS A 32 -7.23 -27.34 12.77
N PHE A 33 -6.57 -28.22 12.04
CA PHE A 33 -7.17 -29.41 11.43
C PHE A 33 -6.91 -30.64 12.26
N MET A 34 -7.96 -31.40 12.58
CA MET A 34 -7.91 -32.69 13.28
C MET A 34 -8.00 -33.87 12.32
N ASN A 35 -8.63 -33.64 11.16
CA ASN A 35 -8.85 -34.70 10.17
C ASN A 35 -8.90 -34.13 8.74
N PRO A 36 -8.70 -34.97 7.68
CA PRO A 36 -8.74 -34.51 6.30
C PRO A 36 -10.14 -34.54 5.67
N HIS A 37 -11.17 -35.07 6.34
CA HIS A 37 -12.50 -35.26 5.78
C HIS A 37 -13.51 -34.20 6.25
N GLY A 38 -13.16 -33.38 7.25
CA GLY A 38 -13.98 -32.27 7.71
C GLY A 38 -15.17 -32.66 8.61
N LEU A 39 -15.22 -33.88 9.14
CA LEU A 39 -16.21 -34.23 10.19
C LEU A 39 -15.88 -33.48 11.47
N HIS A 40 -16.93 -33.19 12.24
CA HIS A 40 -16.80 -32.42 13.48
C HIS A 40 -15.82 -33.06 14.47
N ASP A 41 -15.02 -32.20 15.07
CA ASP A 41 -14.15 -32.46 16.21
C ASP A 41 -14.01 -31.14 16.97
N PRO A 42 -14.12 -31.12 18.31
CA PRO A 42 -14.03 -29.86 19.07
C PRO A 42 -12.78 -29.03 18.86
N ASP A 43 -11.67 -29.69 18.48
CA ASP A 43 -10.39 -29.04 18.20
C ASP A 43 -10.18 -28.74 16.70
N HIS A 44 -11.20 -29.00 15.86
CA HIS A 44 -11.17 -28.69 14.42
C HIS A 44 -11.85 -27.35 14.16
N TYR A 45 -11.07 -26.29 14.05
CA TYR A 45 -11.59 -24.94 13.90
C TYR A 45 -10.85 -24.13 12.83
N THR A 46 -11.50 -23.10 12.34
CA THR A 46 -10.95 -22.14 11.40
C THR A 46 -11.70 -20.79 11.49
N THR A 47 -11.28 -19.82 10.70
CA THR A 47 -11.97 -18.54 10.50
C THR A 47 -12.21 -18.28 9.02
N ALA A 48 -13.14 -17.38 8.70
CA ALA A 48 -13.39 -16.97 7.32
C ALA A 48 -12.12 -16.35 6.66
N SER A 49 -11.36 -15.56 7.42
CA SER A 49 -10.10 -14.97 6.95
C SER A 49 -9.05 -16.03 6.63
N ASP A 50 -8.89 -17.04 7.48
CA ASP A 50 -7.90 -18.09 7.24
C ASP A 50 -8.30 -18.99 6.06
N LEU A 51 -9.61 -19.32 5.93
CA LEU A 51 -10.10 -20.07 4.78
C LEU A 51 -9.96 -19.28 3.47
N ALA A 52 -10.09 -17.95 3.50
CA ALA A 52 -9.79 -17.11 2.34
C ALA A 52 -8.34 -17.29 1.91
N LYS A 53 -7.35 -17.17 2.82
CA LYS A 53 -5.91 -17.38 2.52
C LYS A 53 -5.64 -18.78 1.95
N ILE A 54 -6.24 -19.82 2.56
CA ILE A 54 -6.10 -21.20 2.07
C ILE A 54 -6.66 -21.34 0.66
N THR A 55 -7.83 -20.74 0.40
CA THR A 55 -8.48 -20.81 -0.91
C THR A 55 -7.71 -20.03 -1.97
N GLU A 56 -7.23 -18.82 -1.65
CA GLU A 56 -6.37 -18.05 -2.56
C GLU A 56 -5.14 -18.87 -2.99
N TYR A 57 -4.47 -19.52 -2.05
CA TYR A 57 -3.37 -20.43 -2.38
C TYR A 57 -3.84 -21.60 -3.25
N ALA A 58 -4.96 -22.26 -2.89
CA ALA A 58 -5.47 -23.40 -3.63
C ALA A 58 -5.82 -23.04 -5.09
N MET A 59 -6.34 -21.84 -5.32
CA MET A 59 -6.67 -21.32 -6.66
C MET A 59 -5.41 -21.11 -7.54
N THR A 60 -4.21 -21.04 -6.97
CA THR A 60 -2.96 -21.03 -7.76
C THR A 60 -2.60 -22.40 -8.31
N LEU A 61 -3.24 -23.48 -7.83
CA LEU A 61 -2.96 -24.84 -8.25
C LEU A 61 -3.72 -25.17 -9.55
N PRO A 62 -3.05 -25.68 -10.60
CA PRO A 62 -3.64 -25.79 -11.95
C PRO A 62 -4.95 -26.58 -12.05
N LYS A 63 -5.12 -27.61 -11.21
CA LYS A 63 -6.30 -28.48 -11.24
C LYS A 63 -7.39 -28.11 -10.25
N PHE A 64 -7.12 -27.21 -9.30
CA PHE A 64 -8.09 -26.90 -8.25
C PHE A 64 -9.36 -26.26 -8.81
N THR A 65 -9.21 -25.19 -9.58
CA THR A 65 -10.35 -24.47 -10.16
C THR A 65 -11.14 -25.36 -11.13
N GLU A 66 -10.45 -26.14 -11.98
CA GLU A 66 -11.08 -27.08 -12.91
C GLU A 66 -11.98 -28.09 -12.18
N ILE A 67 -11.47 -28.70 -11.10
CA ILE A 67 -12.22 -29.69 -10.32
C ILE A 67 -13.38 -29.04 -9.56
N THR A 68 -13.15 -27.90 -8.92
CA THR A 68 -14.16 -27.25 -8.04
C THR A 68 -15.25 -26.52 -8.81
N SER A 69 -15.06 -26.22 -10.10
CA SER A 69 -16.07 -25.66 -10.99
C SER A 69 -16.90 -26.72 -11.74
N THR A 70 -16.51 -28.00 -11.64
CA THR A 70 -17.22 -29.09 -12.29
C THR A 70 -18.55 -29.39 -11.58
N THR A 71 -19.65 -29.35 -12.32
CA THR A 71 -21.00 -29.59 -11.80
C THR A 71 -21.38 -31.05 -11.83
N VAL A 72 -20.94 -31.80 -12.85
CA VAL A 72 -21.16 -33.24 -13.01
C VAL A 72 -19.88 -33.88 -13.53
N SER A 73 -19.53 -35.05 -13.00
CA SER A 73 -18.38 -35.83 -13.47
C SER A 73 -18.70 -37.33 -13.50
N ASP A 74 -18.46 -37.95 -14.62
CA ASP A 74 -18.65 -39.40 -14.85
C ASP A 74 -17.41 -40.22 -14.53
N CYS A 75 -16.49 -39.71 -13.73
CA CYS A 75 -15.22 -40.39 -13.39
C CYS A 75 -15.40 -41.74 -12.67
N LEU A 76 -16.57 -42.03 -12.12
CA LEU A 76 -16.93 -43.31 -11.53
C LEU A 76 -17.79 -44.19 -12.46
N GLY A 77 -17.98 -43.80 -13.73
CA GLY A 77 -18.85 -44.39 -14.73
C GLY A 77 -20.17 -43.66 -14.92
N GLU A 78 -20.75 -43.76 -16.10
CA GLU A 78 -22.00 -43.04 -16.49
C GLU A 78 -23.19 -43.39 -15.59
N ASP A 79 -23.25 -44.60 -15.05
CA ASP A 79 -24.30 -45.04 -14.10
C ASP A 79 -24.17 -44.42 -12.70
N ARG A 80 -23.06 -43.76 -12.40
CA ARG A 80 -22.76 -43.22 -11.08
C ARG A 80 -22.11 -41.82 -11.14
N PRO A 81 -22.74 -40.83 -11.76
CA PRO A 81 -22.18 -39.49 -11.85
C PRO A 81 -21.98 -38.86 -10.48
N LEU A 82 -20.84 -38.20 -10.30
CA LEU A 82 -20.62 -37.30 -9.17
C LEU A 82 -21.25 -35.94 -9.49
N ILE A 83 -22.12 -35.48 -8.60
CA ILE A 83 -22.84 -34.21 -8.72
C ILE A 83 -22.30 -33.25 -7.68
N THR A 84 -22.08 -32.00 -8.08
CA THR A 84 -21.67 -30.94 -7.12
C THR A 84 -22.71 -30.75 -6.01
N THR A 85 -22.25 -30.48 -4.82
CA THR A 85 -23.10 -30.01 -3.70
C THR A 85 -23.22 -28.49 -3.68
N ASN A 86 -22.51 -27.77 -4.55
CA ASN A 86 -22.55 -26.32 -4.63
C ASN A 86 -23.65 -25.87 -5.62
N SER A 87 -24.83 -25.59 -5.07
CA SER A 87 -25.98 -25.13 -5.87
C SER A 87 -25.77 -23.77 -6.52
N LEU A 88 -24.80 -22.97 -6.09
CA LEU A 88 -24.49 -21.68 -6.74
C LEU A 88 -24.03 -21.85 -8.19
N ILE A 89 -23.31 -22.94 -8.51
CA ILE A 89 -22.75 -23.20 -9.84
C ILE A 89 -23.59 -24.12 -10.68
N ASP A 90 -24.59 -24.79 -10.13
CA ASP A 90 -25.42 -25.76 -10.83
C ASP A 90 -26.68 -25.11 -11.43
N GLU A 91 -26.63 -24.76 -12.70
CA GLU A 91 -27.75 -24.15 -13.41
C GLU A 91 -29.02 -25.00 -13.43
N VAL A 92 -28.86 -26.34 -13.47
CA VAL A 92 -29.98 -27.28 -13.61
C VAL A 92 -30.65 -27.57 -12.27
N ARG A 93 -29.87 -27.70 -11.19
CA ARG A 93 -30.33 -28.18 -9.88
C ARG A 93 -30.28 -27.12 -8.80
N GLY A 94 -29.59 -26.00 -9.06
CA GLY A 94 -29.32 -24.95 -8.07
C GLY A 94 -30.54 -24.15 -7.66
N GLY A 95 -31.58 -24.12 -8.51
CA GLY A 95 -32.82 -23.39 -8.23
C GLY A 95 -32.55 -21.94 -7.82
N ASP A 96 -33.15 -21.49 -6.71
CA ASP A 96 -32.99 -20.12 -6.24
C ASP A 96 -31.56 -19.77 -5.77
N TYR A 97 -30.71 -20.78 -5.54
CA TYR A 97 -29.31 -20.54 -5.18
C TYR A 97 -28.44 -20.25 -6.39
N PHE A 98 -28.79 -20.73 -7.59
CA PHE A 98 -27.97 -20.56 -8.78
C PHE A 98 -27.59 -19.09 -9.03
N TYR A 99 -26.31 -18.88 -9.30
CA TYR A 99 -25.77 -17.58 -9.63
C TYR A 99 -24.79 -17.68 -10.81
N LYS A 100 -25.19 -17.20 -11.97
CA LYS A 100 -24.52 -17.39 -13.26
C LYS A 100 -23.04 -16.99 -13.29
N TYR A 101 -22.59 -16.16 -12.35
CA TYR A 101 -21.21 -15.70 -12.27
C TYR A 101 -20.36 -16.48 -11.24
N ALA A 102 -20.98 -17.37 -10.45
CA ALA A 102 -20.26 -18.22 -9.49
C ALA A 102 -19.43 -19.26 -10.25
N THR A 103 -18.19 -19.52 -9.75
CA THR A 103 -17.20 -20.38 -10.40
C THR A 103 -16.70 -21.54 -9.52
N GLY A 104 -17.18 -21.68 -8.31
CA GLY A 104 -16.80 -22.72 -7.35
C GLY A 104 -17.05 -22.19 -5.93
N THR A 105 -16.56 -22.75 -4.85
CA THR A 105 -15.51 -23.79 -4.75
C THR A 105 -15.95 -24.97 -3.88
N LYS A 106 -16.20 -24.77 -2.54
CA LYS A 106 -16.44 -25.88 -1.60
C LYS A 106 -17.55 -25.59 -0.60
N THR A 107 -18.46 -26.52 -0.46
CA THR A 107 -19.48 -26.55 0.57
C THR A 107 -19.02 -27.35 1.79
N GLY A 108 -19.61 -27.10 2.96
CA GLY A 108 -19.46 -27.89 4.17
C GLY A 108 -20.70 -27.82 5.04
N CYS A 109 -21.05 -28.95 5.66
CA CYS A 109 -22.10 -29.00 6.66
C CYS A 109 -21.95 -30.30 7.47
N THR A 110 -21.95 -30.19 8.80
CA THR A 110 -21.99 -31.32 9.73
C THR A 110 -23.22 -31.22 10.66
N GLY A 111 -24.32 -30.66 10.14
CA GLY A 111 -25.53 -30.42 10.92
C GLY A 111 -25.40 -29.19 11.81
N ASP A 112 -26.00 -29.25 13.00
CA ASP A 112 -25.98 -28.12 13.94
C ASP A 112 -24.61 -27.81 14.53
N ASP A 113 -23.66 -28.76 14.46
CA ASP A 113 -22.27 -28.52 14.93
C ASP A 113 -21.52 -27.45 14.16
N SER A 114 -21.68 -27.42 12.82
CA SER A 114 -20.98 -26.44 11.95
C SER A 114 -21.93 -25.45 11.29
N GLY A 115 -23.23 -25.75 11.23
CA GLY A 115 -24.14 -25.08 10.35
C GLY A 115 -23.80 -25.29 8.86
N TYR A 116 -24.39 -24.49 8.00
CA TYR A 116 -24.00 -24.44 6.59
C TYR A 116 -22.77 -23.55 6.40
N CYS A 117 -21.78 -24.09 5.70
CA CYS A 117 -20.54 -23.40 5.35
C CYS A 117 -20.32 -23.42 3.84
N LEU A 118 -19.79 -22.35 3.32
CA LEU A 118 -19.47 -22.23 1.91
C LEU A 118 -18.25 -21.34 1.71
N VAL A 119 -17.33 -21.81 0.90
CA VAL A 119 -16.34 -20.96 0.22
C VAL A 119 -16.74 -20.92 -1.24
N SER A 120 -16.89 -19.76 -1.82
CA SER A 120 -17.28 -19.60 -3.22
C SER A 120 -16.53 -18.47 -3.89
N THR A 121 -16.37 -18.58 -5.21
CA THR A 121 -15.78 -17.57 -6.08
C THR A 121 -16.78 -17.17 -7.16
N ALA A 122 -16.69 -15.92 -7.61
CA ALA A 122 -17.49 -15.42 -8.72
C ALA A 122 -16.68 -14.45 -9.57
N VAL A 123 -16.91 -14.46 -10.89
CA VAL A 123 -16.23 -13.61 -11.86
C VAL A 123 -17.25 -12.90 -12.74
N TYR A 124 -17.12 -11.57 -12.85
CA TYR A 124 -17.94 -10.75 -13.72
C TYR A 124 -17.16 -9.51 -14.19
N GLU A 125 -17.20 -9.22 -15.49
CA GLU A 125 -16.54 -8.05 -16.10
C GLU A 125 -15.06 -7.86 -15.72
N GLY A 126 -14.33 -8.95 -15.56
CA GLY A 126 -12.91 -8.92 -15.18
C GLY A 126 -12.65 -8.80 -13.67
N TYR A 127 -13.68 -8.59 -12.86
CA TYR A 127 -13.55 -8.65 -11.40
C TYR A 127 -13.78 -10.07 -10.91
N SER A 128 -12.95 -10.48 -9.95
CA SER A 128 -13.04 -11.77 -9.28
C SER A 128 -13.15 -11.55 -7.77
N TYR A 129 -14.17 -12.14 -7.16
CA TYR A 129 -14.38 -12.09 -5.73
C TYR A 129 -14.41 -13.49 -5.12
N LEU A 130 -13.82 -13.61 -3.93
CA LEU A 130 -13.89 -14.77 -3.06
C LEU A 130 -14.81 -14.44 -1.88
N CYS A 131 -15.79 -15.30 -1.62
CA CYS A 131 -16.71 -15.20 -0.49
C CYS A 131 -16.57 -16.42 0.41
N VAL A 132 -16.46 -16.19 1.72
CA VAL A 132 -16.44 -17.23 2.74
C VAL A 132 -17.59 -16.97 3.73
N THR A 133 -18.54 -17.87 3.77
CA THR A 133 -19.66 -17.87 4.72
C THR A 133 -19.58 -19.10 5.60
N LEU A 134 -19.59 -18.92 6.92
CA LEU A 134 -19.46 -20.00 7.90
C LEU A 134 -20.57 -19.92 8.95
N GLY A 135 -21.05 -21.08 9.38
CA GLY A 135 -21.93 -21.19 10.53
C GLY A 135 -23.34 -20.64 10.29
N ALA A 136 -23.86 -20.66 9.04
CA ALA A 136 -25.26 -20.33 8.83
C ALA A 136 -26.15 -21.43 9.41
N ASP A 137 -27.22 -21.05 10.09
CA ASP A 137 -28.08 -21.96 10.85
C ASP A 137 -28.53 -23.17 10.00
N TYR A 138 -28.31 -24.40 10.53
CA TYR A 138 -28.71 -25.62 9.87
C TYR A 138 -30.12 -25.98 10.22
N SER A 139 -30.54 -25.89 11.50
CA SER A 139 -31.89 -26.21 11.96
C SER A 139 -32.42 -25.15 12.92
N LYS A 140 -33.77 -25.14 13.07
CA LYS A 140 -34.47 -24.36 14.07
C LYS A 140 -35.64 -25.16 14.59
N ASN A 141 -35.72 -25.33 15.91
CA ASN A 141 -36.77 -26.14 16.54
C ASN A 141 -36.88 -27.58 16.00
N GLY A 142 -35.74 -28.15 15.52
CA GLY A 142 -35.69 -29.49 14.94
C GLY A 142 -36.08 -29.58 13.46
N GLU A 143 -36.42 -28.46 12.82
CA GLU A 143 -36.67 -28.38 11.38
C GLU A 143 -35.43 -27.84 10.65
N GLN A 144 -35.02 -28.52 9.57
CA GLN A 144 -33.92 -28.10 8.73
C GLN A 144 -34.27 -26.79 8.00
N LEU A 145 -33.37 -25.83 8.08
CA LEU A 145 -33.50 -24.54 7.38
C LEU A 145 -32.96 -24.60 5.98
N GLU A 146 -33.35 -23.63 5.18
CA GLU A 146 -32.70 -23.35 3.88
C GLU A 146 -31.22 -23.00 4.05
N ASN A 147 -30.41 -23.30 3.04
CA ASN A 147 -28.98 -23.02 3.09
C ASN A 147 -28.68 -21.52 3.07
N GLY A 148 -28.59 -20.92 4.25
CA GLY A 148 -28.28 -19.50 4.45
C GLY A 148 -26.92 -19.11 3.87
N ALA A 149 -25.91 -19.98 3.95
CA ALA A 149 -24.58 -19.70 3.43
C ALA A 149 -24.58 -19.47 1.90
N MET A 150 -25.40 -20.19 1.15
CA MET A 150 -25.55 -19.98 -0.30
C MET A 150 -26.33 -18.70 -0.62
N LYS A 151 -27.39 -18.41 0.14
CA LYS A 151 -28.14 -17.15 -0.01
C LYS A 151 -27.26 -15.94 0.26
N ASP A 152 -26.51 -15.98 1.33
CA ASP A 152 -25.62 -14.88 1.72
C ASP A 152 -24.52 -14.67 0.71
N ALA A 153 -23.86 -15.74 0.25
CA ALA A 153 -22.83 -15.66 -0.79
C ALA A 153 -23.37 -15.04 -2.09
N LYS A 154 -24.56 -15.48 -2.56
CA LYS A 154 -25.20 -14.90 -3.75
C LYS A 154 -25.51 -13.42 -3.57
N ASN A 155 -26.02 -13.01 -2.41
CA ASN A 155 -26.34 -11.61 -2.13
C ASN A 155 -25.08 -10.76 -2.00
N LEU A 156 -24.02 -11.27 -1.35
CA LEU A 156 -22.73 -10.61 -1.25
C LEU A 156 -22.06 -10.41 -2.63
N PHE A 157 -22.11 -11.43 -3.51
CA PHE A 157 -21.60 -11.27 -4.88
C PHE A 157 -22.39 -10.23 -5.67
N ARG A 158 -23.74 -10.26 -5.58
CA ARG A 158 -24.57 -9.23 -6.22
C ARG A 158 -24.19 -7.84 -5.74
N TRP A 159 -24.10 -7.66 -4.42
CA TRP A 159 -23.69 -6.39 -3.85
C TRP A 159 -22.28 -6.00 -4.31
N ALA A 160 -21.30 -6.90 -4.28
CA ALA A 160 -19.93 -6.60 -4.67
C ALA A 160 -19.84 -6.15 -6.13
N PHE A 161 -20.50 -6.85 -7.06
CA PHE A 161 -20.47 -6.49 -8.48
C PHE A 161 -21.29 -5.25 -8.85
N THR A 162 -22.25 -4.84 -8.02
CA THR A 162 -23.07 -3.64 -8.28
C THR A 162 -22.63 -2.42 -7.49
N SER A 163 -21.99 -2.62 -6.36
CA SER A 163 -21.71 -1.54 -5.40
C SER A 163 -20.23 -1.28 -5.17
N LEU A 164 -19.34 -2.12 -5.68
CA LEU A 164 -17.89 -1.93 -5.59
C LEU A 164 -17.33 -1.61 -6.98
N GLN A 165 -16.34 -0.72 -7.01
CA GLN A 165 -15.62 -0.37 -8.24
C GLN A 165 -14.13 -0.15 -7.95
N LEU A 166 -13.29 -0.48 -8.92
CA LEU A 166 -11.88 -0.13 -8.89
C LEU A 166 -11.76 1.38 -9.13
N THR A 167 -11.26 2.09 -8.15
CA THR A 167 -11.08 3.54 -8.19
C THR A 167 -9.60 3.88 -8.11
N THR A 168 -9.10 4.62 -9.11
CA THR A 168 -7.75 5.18 -9.04
C THR A 168 -7.75 6.38 -8.11
N VAL A 169 -7.06 6.24 -6.98
CA VAL A 169 -6.99 7.26 -5.91
C VAL A 169 -5.92 8.30 -6.22
N ILE A 170 -4.79 7.85 -6.77
CA ILE A 170 -3.67 8.69 -7.17
C ILE A 170 -3.05 8.13 -8.46
N ASP A 171 -2.72 9.01 -9.39
CA ASP A 171 -2.18 8.65 -10.71
C ASP A 171 -0.77 9.22 -10.87
N GLU A 172 0.18 8.39 -11.31
CA GLU A 172 1.59 8.75 -11.56
C GLU A 172 1.77 9.93 -12.52
N LYS A 173 0.79 10.17 -13.42
CA LYS A 173 0.84 11.25 -14.42
C LYS A 173 0.37 12.60 -13.88
N THR A 174 -0.16 12.64 -12.66
CA THR A 174 -0.71 13.87 -12.07
C THR A 174 0.30 14.53 -11.14
N ILE A 175 0.38 15.85 -11.21
CA ILE A 175 1.09 16.63 -10.20
C ILE A 175 0.19 16.71 -8.97
N VAL A 176 0.71 16.29 -7.83
CA VAL A 176 -0.08 16.18 -6.59
C VAL A 176 0.32 17.20 -5.54
N ASP A 177 1.57 17.69 -5.58
CA ASP A 177 2.07 18.70 -4.66
C ASP A 177 3.35 19.35 -5.21
N GLU A 178 3.87 20.34 -4.50
CA GLU A 178 5.10 21.05 -4.81
C GLU A 178 5.92 21.29 -3.54
N VAL A 179 7.27 21.25 -3.69
CA VAL A 179 8.22 21.55 -2.61
C VAL A 179 9.14 22.70 -3.03
N ASN A 180 9.60 23.50 -2.07
CA ASN A 180 10.57 24.58 -2.38
C ASN A 180 11.89 23.96 -2.87
N ILE A 181 12.48 24.58 -3.91
CA ILE A 181 13.79 24.17 -4.42
C ILE A 181 14.80 25.32 -4.30
N ASN A 182 15.95 25.00 -3.71
CA ASN A 182 17.05 25.93 -3.55
C ASN A 182 18.07 25.76 -4.69
N PHE A 183 18.82 26.82 -5.01
CA PHE A 183 19.91 26.83 -6.00
C PHE A 183 19.47 26.52 -7.44
N ALA A 184 18.19 26.66 -7.75
CA ALA A 184 17.65 26.54 -9.10
C ALA A 184 17.44 27.93 -9.70
N TRP A 185 17.97 28.18 -10.94
CA TRP A 185 17.78 29.46 -11.59
C TRP A 185 16.37 29.57 -12.19
N GLY A 186 15.62 30.60 -11.76
CA GLY A 186 14.30 30.90 -12.31
C GLY A 186 13.19 29.93 -11.91
N LYS A 187 13.45 29.07 -10.94
CA LYS A 187 12.45 28.14 -10.35
C LYS A 187 12.57 28.12 -8.84
N ASP A 188 11.45 28.37 -8.16
CA ASP A 188 11.36 28.38 -6.70
C ASP A 188 10.68 27.12 -6.16
N ARG A 189 9.98 26.35 -7.03
CA ARG A 189 9.24 25.16 -6.66
C ARG A 189 9.53 23.99 -7.59
N LEU A 190 9.64 22.81 -6.98
CA LEU A 190 9.76 21.51 -7.64
C LEU A 190 8.39 20.83 -7.60
N LYS A 191 7.86 20.45 -8.75
CA LYS A 191 6.62 19.68 -8.88
C LYS A 191 6.85 18.22 -8.56
N LEU A 192 5.90 17.62 -7.83
CA LEU A 192 5.95 16.24 -7.41
C LEU A 192 4.84 15.42 -8.05
N SER A 193 5.18 14.23 -8.50
CA SER A 193 4.23 13.22 -8.96
C SER A 193 4.41 11.92 -8.16
N PRO A 194 3.37 11.07 -8.06
CA PRO A 194 3.53 9.75 -7.49
C PRO A 194 4.48 8.89 -8.33
N ALA A 195 5.31 8.09 -7.68
CA ALA A 195 6.20 7.14 -8.38
C ALA A 195 5.41 6.04 -9.09
N THR A 196 4.24 5.69 -8.55
CA THR A 196 3.32 4.69 -9.10
C THR A 196 1.88 5.11 -8.87
N SER A 197 0.98 4.72 -9.78
CA SER A 197 -0.45 4.88 -9.56
C SER A 197 -0.94 3.91 -8.48
N TYR A 198 -1.90 4.34 -7.66
CA TYR A 198 -2.56 3.48 -6.70
C TYR A 198 -4.06 3.44 -6.96
N SER A 199 -4.59 2.22 -7.14
CA SER A 199 -6.01 1.96 -7.30
C SER A 199 -6.47 0.96 -6.24
N THR A 200 -7.67 1.13 -5.73
CA THR A 200 -8.27 0.22 -4.76
C THR A 200 -9.76 0.07 -5.03
N ILE A 201 -10.34 -1.02 -4.51
CA ILE A 201 -11.77 -1.28 -4.62
C ILE A 201 -12.49 -0.45 -3.54
N LEU A 202 -13.40 0.40 -3.97
CA LEU A 202 -14.20 1.25 -3.09
C LEU A 202 -15.69 1.08 -3.43
N PRO A 203 -16.59 1.34 -2.47
CA PRO A 203 -18.01 1.54 -2.76
C PRO A 203 -18.21 2.60 -3.86
N SER A 204 -19.16 2.35 -4.75
CA SER A 204 -19.40 3.20 -5.94
C SER A 204 -19.86 4.63 -5.61
N ASP A 205 -20.36 4.84 -4.39
CA ASP A 205 -20.71 6.15 -3.82
C ASP A 205 -19.51 6.91 -3.24
N ILE A 206 -18.37 6.25 -3.04
CA ILE A 206 -17.13 6.84 -2.53
C ILE A 206 -16.25 7.29 -3.70
N LYS A 207 -15.96 8.59 -3.73
CA LYS A 207 -15.08 9.18 -4.75
C LYS A 207 -13.62 9.16 -4.28
N ALA A 208 -12.66 9.16 -5.22
CA ALA A 208 -11.24 9.32 -4.92
C ALA A 208 -10.92 10.58 -4.09
N SER A 209 -11.74 11.64 -4.22
CA SER A 209 -11.62 12.86 -3.44
C SER A 209 -11.98 12.71 -1.95
N SER A 210 -12.65 11.62 -1.57
CA SER A 210 -12.99 11.31 -0.17
C SER A 210 -11.86 10.59 0.56
N ILE A 211 -10.78 10.28 -0.14
CA ILE A 211 -9.57 9.67 0.44
C ILE A 211 -8.65 10.78 0.91
N ASP A 212 -8.35 10.78 2.20
CA ASP A 212 -7.40 11.71 2.80
C ASP A 212 -5.99 11.42 2.31
N LYS A 213 -5.29 12.49 1.91
CA LYS A 213 -3.89 12.43 1.43
C LYS A 213 -3.01 13.16 2.43
N VAL A 214 -2.21 12.42 3.17
CA VAL A 214 -1.26 12.97 4.14
C VAL A 214 0.12 12.99 3.52
N TYR A 215 0.63 14.18 3.21
CA TYR A 215 1.93 14.38 2.57
C TYR A 215 3.03 14.45 3.63
N HIS A 216 4.12 13.72 3.38
CA HIS A 216 5.34 13.74 4.18
C HIS A 216 6.47 14.26 3.30
N LEU A 217 6.66 15.57 3.28
CA LEU A 217 7.60 16.29 2.42
C LEU A 217 8.63 17.06 3.26
N PRO A 218 9.87 17.22 2.78
CA PRO A 218 10.84 18.15 3.36
C PRO A 218 10.39 19.59 3.11
N GLU A 219 10.83 20.53 3.93
CA GLU A 219 10.54 21.97 3.75
C GLU A 219 11.14 22.50 2.43
N SER A 220 12.30 22.01 2.04
CA SER A 220 12.97 22.37 0.79
C SER A 220 13.93 21.28 0.32
N VAL A 221 14.25 21.29 -0.96
CA VAL A 221 15.22 20.42 -1.62
C VAL A 221 16.25 21.28 -2.34
N ASN A 222 17.49 20.83 -2.39
CA ASN A 222 18.56 21.54 -3.12
C ASN A 222 18.73 20.95 -4.51
N ALA A 223 18.83 21.79 -5.51
CA ALA A 223 19.26 21.38 -6.86
C ALA A 223 20.74 20.92 -6.82
N PRO A 224 21.18 19.99 -7.71
CA PRO A 224 20.40 19.42 -8.81
C PRO A 224 19.46 18.29 -8.36
N VAL A 225 18.31 18.16 -9.02
CA VAL A 225 17.34 17.08 -8.84
C VAL A 225 16.99 16.51 -10.20
N LYS A 226 16.94 15.19 -10.32
CA LYS A 226 16.56 14.51 -11.57
C LYS A 226 15.10 14.07 -11.50
N ALA A 227 14.43 14.11 -12.65
CA ALA A 227 13.09 13.49 -12.75
C ALA A 227 13.14 12.04 -12.29
N GLY A 228 12.21 11.65 -11.41
CA GLY A 228 12.17 10.33 -10.79
C GLY A 228 12.91 10.21 -9.44
N ASP A 229 13.68 11.23 -9.02
CA ASP A 229 14.30 11.20 -7.68
C ASP A 229 13.23 11.26 -6.59
N LYS A 230 13.33 10.37 -5.61
CA LYS A 230 12.40 10.32 -4.46
C LYS A 230 12.60 11.53 -3.56
N ILE A 231 11.51 12.28 -3.34
CA ILE A 231 11.51 13.50 -2.53
C ILE A 231 10.78 13.30 -1.20
N GLY A 232 9.70 12.52 -1.21
CA GLY A 232 8.88 12.30 -0.04
C GLY A 232 7.92 11.14 -0.22
N THR A 233 6.84 11.13 0.56
CA THR A 233 5.77 10.13 0.48
C THR A 233 4.41 10.77 0.69
N VAL A 234 3.36 10.13 0.18
CA VAL A 234 1.97 10.42 0.52
C VAL A 234 1.32 9.17 1.11
N THR A 235 0.72 9.31 2.28
CA THR A 235 -0.09 8.26 2.92
C THR A 235 -1.56 8.50 2.59
N LEU A 236 -2.20 7.49 1.99
CA LEU A 236 -3.62 7.50 1.61
C LEU A 236 -4.43 6.88 2.75
N LYS A 237 -5.46 7.57 3.24
CA LYS A 237 -6.29 7.10 4.36
C LYS A 237 -7.77 7.22 4.02
N TYR A 238 -8.54 6.23 4.46
CA TYR A 238 -10.00 6.27 4.40
C TYR A 238 -10.58 5.87 5.76
N ALA A 239 -11.46 6.69 6.32
CA ALA A 239 -12.07 6.49 7.63
C ALA A 239 -11.04 6.14 8.73
N ASN A 240 -9.91 6.86 8.76
CA ASN A 240 -8.74 6.68 9.63
C ASN A 240 -7.92 5.38 9.39
N ASN A 241 -8.31 4.53 8.46
CA ASN A 241 -7.51 3.37 8.07
C ASN A 241 -6.53 3.76 6.97
N GLU A 242 -5.28 3.37 7.13
CA GLU A 242 -4.27 3.52 6.08
C GLU A 242 -4.52 2.50 4.97
N LEU A 243 -4.65 3.00 3.73
CA LEU A 243 -4.83 2.17 2.54
C LEU A 243 -3.48 1.83 1.90
N ALA A 244 -2.62 2.83 1.75
CA ALA A 244 -1.29 2.68 1.17
C ALA A 244 -0.42 3.91 1.46
N THR A 245 0.89 3.73 1.36
CA THR A 245 1.87 4.83 1.28
C THR A 245 2.58 4.75 -0.06
N VAL A 246 2.55 5.85 -0.83
CA VAL A 246 3.14 5.97 -2.17
C VAL A 246 4.29 6.96 -2.14
N ASP A 247 5.40 6.61 -2.79
CA ASP A 247 6.54 7.50 -2.94
C ASP A 247 6.20 8.67 -3.87
N LEU A 248 6.66 9.86 -3.51
CA LEU A 248 6.58 11.05 -4.33
C LEU A 248 7.94 11.35 -4.92
N VAL A 249 7.96 11.56 -6.23
CA VAL A 249 9.18 11.78 -7.01
C VAL A 249 9.15 13.13 -7.72
N ALA A 250 10.31 13.64 -8.05
CA ALA A 250 10.45 14.84 -8.87
C ALA A 250 9.84 14.62 -10.26
N ALA A 251 8.89 15.46 -10.64
CA ALA A 251 8.23 15.37 -11.95
C ALA A 251 9.11 15.89 -13.11
N GLU A 252 10.16 16.64 -12.80
CA GLU A 252 11.06 17.25 -13.77
C GLU A 252 12.51 17.26 -13.27
N THR A 253 13.46 17.34 -14.19
CA THR A 253 14.87 17.55 -13.87
C THR A 253 15.14 19.04 -13.73
N ILE A 254 15.81 19.44 -12.64
CA ILE A 254 16.19 20.82 -12.37
C ILE A 254 17.70 20.85 -12.09
N ASP A 255 18.43 21.59 -12.91
CA ASP A 255 19.88 21.74 -12.77
C ASP A 255 20.22 22.76 -11.67
N GLN A 256 21.37 22.59 -11.06
CA GLN A 256 21.92 23.51 -10.08
C GLN A 256 22.48 24.75 -10.74
N SER A 257 22.28 25.91 -10.15
CA SER A 257 22.92 27.17 -10.55
C SER A 257 24.17 27.40 -9.71
N ASP A 258 25.35 27.32 -10.35
CA ASP A 258 26.64 27.60 -9.70
C ASP A 258 26.70 29.02 -9.14
N LEU A 259 26.02 29.96 -9.78
CA LEU A 259 25.95 31.35 -9.31
C LEU A 259 25.21 31.46 -7.97
N LEU A 260 24.04 30.78 -7.83
CA LEU A 260 23.27 30.82 -6.59
C LEU A 260 24.01 30.12 -5.45
N VAL A 261 24.69 29.03 -5.75
CA VAL A 261 25.54 28.33 -4.77
C VAL A 261 26.71 29.23 -4.31
N ALA A 262 27.38 29.90 -5.26
CA ALA A 262 28.46 30.83 -4.92
C ALA A 262 27.93 31.99 -4.06
N MET A 263 26.77 32.56 -4.40
CA MET A 263 26.15 33.64 -3.63
C MET A 263 25.74 33.18 -2.20
N ASP A 264 25.20 32.00 -2.04
CA ASP A 264 24.90 31.44 -0.75
C ASP A 264 26.17 31.22 0.10
N GLY A 265 27.24 30.71 -0.54
CA GLY A 265 28.55 30.58 0.10
C GLY A 265 29.13 31.93 0.57
N ILE A 266 29.04 32.95 -0.27
CA ILE A 266 29.46 34.31 0.09
C ILE A 266 28.59 34.86 1.23
N SER A 267 27.28 34.68 1.14
CA SER A 267 26.32 35.12 2.18
C SER A 267 26.64 34.50 3.54
N LYS A 268 26.92 33.20 3.56
CA LYS A 268 27.29 32.47 4.80
C LYS A 268 28.62 32.99 5.40
N VAL A 269 29.58 33.31 4.54
CA VAL A 269 30.86 33.88 4.98
C VAL A 269 30.67 35.29 5.55
N VAL A 270 29.92 36.12 4.84
CA VAL A 270 29.68 37.54 5.26
C VAL A 270 28.83 37.58 6.55
N SER A 271 27.87 36.68 6.70
CA SER A 271 27.02 36.60 7.89
C SER A 271 27.70 35.95 9.08
N ASN A 272 28.89 35.36 8.91
CA ASN A 272 29.61 34.74 10.02
C ASN A 272 30.06 35.80 11.03
N PRO A 273 29.74 35.66 12.32
CA PRO A 273 30.11 36.62 13.38
C PRO A 273 31.60 36.94 13.41
N TRP A 274 32.46 35.94 13.20
CA TRP A 274 33.89 36.14 13.15
C TRP A 274 34.34 36.98 11.93
N PHE A 275 33.69 36.80 10.77
CA PHE A 275 33.98 37.63 9.60
C PHE A 275 33.63 39.11 9.85
N ILE A 276 32.47 39.36 10.47
CA ILE A 276 32.02 40.72 10.82
C ILE A 276 33.01 41.38 11.80
N VAL A 277 33.48 40.63 12.82
CA VAL A 277 34.49 41.13 13.76
C VAL A 277 35.82 41.44 13.05
N CYS A 278 36.32 40.54 12.22
CA CYS A 278 37.57 40.77 11.49
C CYS A 278 37.45 41.94 10.50
N ALA A 279 36.35 42.07 9.78
CA ALA A 279 36.09 43.17 8.86
C ALA A 279 36.01 44.52 9.59
N SER A 280 35.32 44.57 10.76
CA SER A 280 35.23 45.78 11.57
C SER A 280 36.59 46.21 12.15
N LEU A 281 37.42 45.26 12.60
CA LEU A 281 38.80 45.53 13.03
C LEU A 281 39.63 46.09 11.90
N LEU A 282 39.52 45.54 10.69
CA LEU A 282 40.26 46.01 9.53
C LEU A 282 39.88 47.44 9.14
N VAL A 283 38.57 47.77 9.16
CA VAL A 283 38.06 49.12 8.96
C VAL A 283 38.62 50.09 9.99
N LEU A 284 38.65 49.68 11.28
CA LEU A 284 39.18 50.47 12.38
C LEU A 284 40.69 50.75 12.17
N LEU A 285 41.48 49.77 11.76
CA LEU A 285 42.90 49.91 11.47
C LEU A 285 43.13 50.89 10.30
N VAL A 286 42.31 50.84 9.25
CA VAL A 286 42.39 51.79 8.12
C VAL A 286 42.08 53.20 8.59
N ILE A 287 41.07 53.38 9.43
CA ILE A 287 40.75 54.70 10.00
C ILE A 287 41.90 55.24 10.85
N ILE A 288 42.48 54.42 11.75
CA ILE A 288 43.66 54.79 12.54
C ILE A 288 44.84 55.18 11.63
N TYR A 289 45.10 54.40 10.56
CA TYR A 289 46.14 54.71 9.61
C TYR A 289 45.95 56.06 8.91
N ILE A 290 44.71 56.35 8.46
CA ILE A 290 44.38 57.65 7.85
C ILE A 290 44.59 58.80 8.84
N ILE A 291 44.20 58.62 10.12
CA ILE A 291 44.42 59.61 11.17
C ILE A 291 45.91 59.88 11.39
N ILE A 292 46.71 58.80 11.48
CA ILE A 292 48.21 58.92 11.63
C ILE A 292 48.79 59.66 10.44
N LEU A 293 48.41 59.32 9.19
CA LEU A 293 48.88 60.00 7.99
C LEU A 293 48.51 61.51 7.97
N THR A 294 47.28 61.86 8.40
CA THR A 294 46.83 63.28 8.49
C THR A 294 47.61 64.04 9.54
N ILE A 295 47.88 63.44 10.69
CA ILE A 295 48.69 64.05 11.76
C ILE A 295 50.14 64.22 11.29
N TYR A 296 50.70 63.19 10.62
CA TYR A 296 52.05 63.25 10.09
C TYR A 296 52.17 64.31 9.00
N SER A 297 51.29 64.40 8.06
CA SER A 297 51.27 65.42 7.01
C SER A 297 51.15 66.84 7.55
N LYS A 298 50.28 67.04 8.60
CA LYS A 298 50.17 68.32 9.34
C LYS A 298 51.50 68.71 10.02
N ARG A 299 52.17 67.75 10.67
CA ARG A 299 53.45 67.97 11.35
C ARG A 299 54.58 68.34 10.32
N CYS A 300 54.64 67.65 9.16
CA CYS A 300 55.54 67.94 8.13
C CYS A 300 55.34 69.33 7.52
N ARG A 301 54.06 69.73 7.33
CA ARG A 301 53.68 71.06 6.81
C ARG A 301 54.02 72.13 7.80
N ASN A 302 53.87 71.97 9.08
CA ASN A 302 54.23 72.91 10.15
C ASN A 302 55.82 73.05 10.26
N ARG A 303 56.53 71.94 10.11
CA ARG A 303 58.00 71.98 10.09
C ARG A 303 58.54 72.73 8.87
N ARG A 304 57.87 72.65 7.72
CA ARG A 304 58.25 73.47 6.53
C ARG A 304 57.98 74.95 6.75
N LYS A 305 56.87 75.31 7.38
CA LYS A 305 56.56 76.72 7.71
C LYS A 305 57.60 77.33 8.68
N VAL A 306 57.97 76.59 9.74
CA VAL A 306 59.01 77.07 10.67
C VAL A 306 60.39 77.21 10.09
N LYS A 307 60.76 76.38 9.09
CA LYS A 307 62.03 76.56 8.34
C LYS A 307 62.03 77.81 7.45
N THR A 308 60.88 78.19 6.91
CA THR A 308 60.75 79.39 6.05
C THR A 308 60.86 80.66 6.91
N TYR A 309 60.33 80.72 8.13
CA TYR A 309 60.46 81.83 9.07
C TYR A 309 61.90 82.05 9.67
N ARG A 310 62.78 81.00 9.65
CA ARG A 310 64.14 81.10 10.15
C ARG A 310 65.10 81.57 9.05
N ARG A 311 64.65 81.80 7.80
CA ARG A 311 65.48 82.25 6.67
C ARG A 311 65.16 83.69 6.22
N MET A 312 64.26 84.38 6.96
CA MET A 312 64.09 85.82 6.92
C MET A 312 64.75 86.42 8.16
#